data_9569250faf8c618330bfb54db94c9151
#
_entry.id   9569250faf8c618330bfb54db94c9151
#
_cell.length_a   1.000
_cell.length_b   1.000
_cell.length_c   1.000
_cell.angle_alpha   90.00
_cell.angle_beta   90.00
_cell.angle_gamma   90.00
#
_symmetry.space_group_name_H-M   'P 1'
#
loop_
_entity.id
_entity.type
_entity.pdbx_description
1 polymer ?
#
loop_
_entity_poly.entity_id
_entity_poly.type
_entity_poly.pdbx_seq_one_letter_code
_entity_poly.pdbx_strand_id
1 'polypeptide(L)'
;MRELAPDTILSVRDLRTWFKTKRLTAKAVDGVTFDLKRGQTLAVVGESGSGKSVTSLSIIGLLSRPGAIESGEVLFRDSHGQVHDLAKTSQRGFRKLRGREIAMIFQEPMTSLNPLYTVGDQIGEMIALHENIGRGETRKRALEMLGHVEIPDAANRLDDYPHQMSGGMRQRVMIAMALACNPSLLIADEPTTALDVTIQAQILDLLRRLQAQFGMSILFITHNLGVVAEIAHEVVVMYAGRVVEQAPVIPLFQKQKHPYTEGLLACTPNAERDLDPDGERKALYSIPGSVPPITALPPGCAFEPRCRYAISACTTIPPQLESAGANRLARCLRSAEI
;
A
#
# COMPACT_ATOMS: atom_id res chain seq x y z
N MET A 1 24.70 -12.35 4.02
CA MET A 1 23.35 -11.85 3.74
C MET A 1 22.48 -12.25 4.92
N ARG A 2 21.72 -11.32 5.50
CA ARG A 2 20.73 -11.70 6.50
C ARG A 2 19.63 -12.51 5.81
N GLU A 3 19.35 -13.70 6.32
CA GLU A 3 18.34 -14.59 5.74
C GLU A 3 16.95 -13.98 5.86
N LEU A 4 16.17 -14.07 4.80
CA LEU A 4 14.75 -13.78 4.80
C LEU A 4 14.02 -15.03 5.28
N ALA A 5 13.10 -14.90 6.24
CA ALA A 5 12.32 -16.04 6.74
C ALA A 5 11.64 -16.78 5.57
N PRO A 6 11.50 -18.11 5.61
CA PRO A 6 10.98 -18.89 4.47
C PRO A 6 9.58 -18.48 4.01
N ASP A 7 8.72 -18.05 4.94
CA ASP A 7 7.36 -17.61 4.71
C ASP A 7 7.23 -16.13 4.32
N THR A 8 8.34 -15.38 4.34
CA THR A 8 8.36 -13.94 4.02
C THR A 8 8.70 -13.72 2.56
N ILE A 9 7.88 -12.92 1.85
CA ILE A 9 8.12 -12.52 0.47
C ILE A 9 8.83 -11.18 0.36
N LEU A 10 8.49 -10.23 1.25
CA LEU A 10 9.08 -8.89 1.30
C LEU A 10 9.43 -8.54 2.73
N SER A 11 10.67 -8.07 2.97
CA SER A 11 11.11 -7.53 4.25
C SER A 11 11.73 -6.17 4.04
N VAL A 12 11.14 -5.17 4.63
CA VAL A 12 11.65 -3.79 4.67
C VAL A 12 12.28 -3.56 6.03
N ARG A 13 13.54 -3.12 6.07
CA ARG A 13 14.31 -2.99 7.32
C ARG A 13 14.99 -1.63 7.40
N ASP A 14 14.62 -0.84 8.38
CA ASP A 14 15.15 0.52 8.65
C ASP A 14 15.23 1.37 7.38
N LEU A 15 14.22 1.27 6.51
CA LEU A 15 14.19 1.99 5.24
C LEU A 15 14.12 3.49 5.50
N ARG A 16 15.07 4.23 4.91
CA ARG A 16 15.13 5.69 4.93
C ARG A 16 15.17 6.22 3.52
N THR A 17 14.13 6.96 3.14
CA THR A 17 14.02 7.61 1.85
C THR A 17 13.87 9.10 2.04
N TRP A 18 14.86 9.86 1.56
CA TRP A 18 14.95 11.29 1.76
C TRP A 18 14.95 12.04 0.44
N PHE A 19 14.37 13.23 0.46
CA PHE A 19 14.43 14.19 -0.64
C PHE A 19 15.37 15.33 -0.24
N LYS A 20 16.57 15.30 -0.81
CA LYS A 20 17.61 16.27 -0.50
C LYS A 20 17.68 17.35 -1.57
N THR A 21 17.49 18.60 -1.18
CA THR A 21 17.74 19.78 -1.99
C THR A 21 18.88 20.59 -1.39
N LYS A 22 19.37 21.60 -2.12
CA LYS A 22 20.43 22.50 -1.59
C LYS A 22 20.05 23.21 -0.30
N ARG A 23 18.74 23.37 -0.01
CA ARG A 23 18.25 24.16 1.13
C ARG A 23 17.58 23.32 2.20
N LEU A 24 17.13 22.12 1.87
CA LEU A 24 16.23 21.37 2.73
C LEU A 24 16.40 19.85 2.52
N THR A 25 16.29 19.11 3.62
CA THR A 25 16.17 17.64 3.59
C THR A 25 14.81 17.24 4.15
N ALA A 26 13.98 16.62 3.31
CA ALA A 26 12.72 16.05 3.73
C ALA A 26 12.88 14.53 3.92
N LYS A 27 12.71 14.06 5.16
CA LYS A 27 12.81 12.63 5.55
C LYS A 27 11.46 11.96 5.37
N ALA A 28 11.05 11.74 4.12
CA ALA A 28 9.72 11.23 3.79
C ALA A 28 9.46 9.81 4.33
N VAL A 29 10.50 8.99 4.44
CA VAL A 29 10.49 7.69 5.14
C VAL A 29 11.72 7.68 6.04
N ASP A 30 11.54 7.38 7.34
CA ASP A 30 12.59 7.47 8.35
C ASP A 30 12.55 6.28 9.31
N GLY A 31 13.21 5.19 8.93
CA GLY A 31 13.33 3.98 9.72
C GLY A 31 12.08 3.08 9.68
N VAL A 32 11.49 2.90 8.50
CA VAL A 32 10.34 2.01 8.30
C VAL A 32 10.81 0.56 8.26
N THR A 33 10.16 -0.28 9.08
CA THR A 33 10.43 -1.72 9.17
C THR A 33 9.12 -2.49 9.22
N PHE A 34 8.95 -3.46 8.32
CA PHE A 34 7.85 -4.43 8.31
C PHE A 34 8.18 -5.63 7.43
N ASP A 35 7.48 -6.73 7.65
CA ASP A 35 7.53 -7.93 6.82
C ASP A 35 6.16 -8.19 6.18
N LEU A 36 6.15 -8.68 4.95
CA LEU A 36 4.97 -9.21 4.27
C LEU A 36 5.16 -10.71 4.05
N LYS A 37 4.25 -11.49 4.57
CA LYS A 37 4.27 -12.94 4.38
C LYS A 37 3.69 -13.35 3.04
N ARG A 38 4.17 -14.46 2.52
CA ARG A 38 3.71 -15.03 1.24
C ARG A 38 2.21 -15.34 1.29
N GLY A 39 1.49 -14.94 0.24
CA GLY A 39 0.05 -15.15 0.11
C GLY A 39 -0.82 -14.28 1.03
N GLN A 40 -0.22 -13.39 1.82
CA GLN A 40 -0.96 -12.48 2.71
C GLN A 40 -1.10 -11.08 2.13
N THR A 41 -2.02 -10.33 2.72
CA THR A 41 -2.18 -8.88 2.50
C THR A 41 -1.70 -8.12 3.72
N LEU A 42 -0.69 -7.27 3.53
CA LEU A 42 -0.26 -6.26 4.51
C LEU A 42 -0.84 -4.90 4.10
N ALA A 43 -1.64 -4.30 4.97
CA ALA A 43 -2.12 -2.94 4.75
C ALA A 43 -1.17 -1.91 5.36
N VAL A 44 -0.83 -0.87 4.60
CA VAL A 44 -0.11 0.31 5.07
C VAL A 44 -1.06 1.49 5.08
N VAL A 45 -1.33 2.03 6.28
CA VAL A 45 -2.34 3.09 6.47
C VAL A 45 -1.77 4.35 7.11
N GLY A 46 -2.47 5.47 6.95
CA GLY A 46 -2.11 6.76 7.53
C GLY A 46 -2.66 7.92 6.71
N GLU A 47 -2.62 9.14 7.26
CA GLU A 47 -3.02 10.36 6.56
C GLU A 47 -2.16 10.65 5.32
N SER A 48 -2.62 11.55 4.44
CA SER A 48 -1.81 12.06 3.33
C SER A 48 -0.49 12.64 3.83
N GLY A 49 0.61 12.38 3.12
CA GLY A 49 1.95 12.82 3.54
C GLY A 49 2.61 11.96 4.63
N SER A 50 2.01 10.88 5.10
CA SER A 50 2.63 9.99 6.09
C SER A 50 3.79 9.13 5.57
N GLY A 51 4.07 9.13 4.25
CA GLY A 51 5.18 8.41 3.64
C GLY A 51 4.81 7.08 2.95
N LYS A 52 3.53 6.69 2.90
CA LYS A 52 3.05 5.41 2.34
C LYS A 52 3.47 5.21 0.88
N SER A 53 3.07 6.12 -0.01
CA SER A 53 3.40 6.04 -1.45
C SER A 53 4.91 6.19 -1.71
N VAL A 54 5.64 6.97 -0.88
CA VAL A 54 7.10 7.03 -0.97
C VAL A 54 7.71 5.68 -0.60
N THR A 55 7.16 4.96 0.38
CA THR A 55 7.60 3.61 0.74
C THR A 55 7.39 2.63 -0.41
N SER A 56 6.21 2.62 -1.04
CA SER A 56 5.93 1.74 -2.19
C SER A 56 6.82 2.06 -3.40
N LEU A 57 7.01 3.34 -3.72
CA LEU A 57 7.90 3.78 -4.79
C LEU A 57 9.37 3.44 -4.52
N SER A 58 9.79 3.44 -3.23
CA SER A 58 11.12 2.99 -2.83
C SER A 58 11.29 1.50 -3.09
N ILE A 59 10.30 0.68 -2.71
CA ILE A 59 10.32 -0.77 -2.90
C ILE A 59 10.43 -1.13 -4.38
N ILE A 60 9.63 -0.49 -5.25
CA ILE A 60 9.63 -0.80 -6.69
C ILE A 60 10.70 -0.03 -7.48
N GLY A 61 11.47 0.86 -6.82
CA GLY A 61 12.57 1.61 -7.45
C GLY A 61 12.09 2.69 -8.43
N LEU A 62 10.94 3.32 -8.18
CA LEU A 62 10.34 4.38 -9.02
C LEU A 62 10.38 5.76 -8.35
N LEU A 63 11.32 5.99 -7.43
CA LEU A 63 11.49 7.31 -6.82
C LEU A 63 11.89 8.35 -7.85
N SER A 64 11.15 9.47 -7.87
CA SER A 64 11.51 10.64 -8.66
C SER A 64 12.62 11.46 -7.98
N ARG A 65 13.58 11.97 -8.75
CA ARG A 65 14.61 12.88 -8.23
C ARG A 65 13.96 14.14 -7.63
N PRO A 66 14.48 14.67 -6.51
CA PRO A 66 15.73 14.35 -5.81
C PRO A 66 15.60 13.25 -4.73
N GLY A 67 14.51 12.46 -4.74
CA GLY A 67 14.31 11.35 -3.78
C GLY A 67 15.30 10.21 -4.00
N ALA A 68 15.86 9.69 -2.91
CA ALA A 68 16.76 8.54 -2.91
C ALA A 68 16.61 7.72 -1.62
N ILE A 69 16.86 6.42 -1.71
CA ILE A 69 17.05 5.57 -0.55
C ILE A 69 18.40 5.94 0.05
N GLU A 70 18.39 6.44 1.27
CA GLU A 70 19.58 6.86 2.02
C GLU A 70 20.24 5.68 2.74
N SER A 71 19.41 4.82 3.33
CA SER A 71 19.84 3.61 4.05
C SER A 71 18.69 2.63 4.20
N GLY A 72 19.00 1.45 4.70
CA GLY A 72 18.07 0.36 4.93
C GLY A 72 18.19 -0.75 3.90
N GLU A 73 17.42 -1.80 4.10
CA GLU A 73 17.37 -2.97 3.22
C GLU A 73 15.92 -3.20 2.78
N VAL A 74 15.74 -3.63 1.54
CA VAL A 74 14.45 -4.07 0.99
C VAL A 74 14.67 -5.43 0.35
N LEU A 75 14.43 -6.49 1.11
CA LEU A 75 14.65 -7.86 0.68
C LEU A 75 13.36 -8.43 0.09
N PHE A 76 13.43 -8.87 -1.14
CA PHE A 76 12.32 -9.49 -1.87
C PHE A 76 12.71 -10.88 -2.34
N ARG A 77 11.83 -11.87 -2.13
CA ARG A 77 11.99 -13.24 -2.62
C ARG A 77 11.11 -13.44 -3.84
N ASP A 78 11.72 -13.72 -4.98
CA ASP A 78 11.01 -13.98 -6.23
C ASP A 78 10.32 -15.37 -6.25
N SER A 79 9.61 -15.67 -7.34
CA SER A 79 8.89 -16.93 -7.55
C SER A 79 9.82 -18.15 -7.60
N HIS A 80 11.11 -17.96 -7.91
CA HIS A 80 12.13 -19.00 -7.93
C HIS A 80 12.86 -19.17 -6.59
N GLY A 81 12.49 -18.40 -5.56
CA GLY A 81 13.09 -18.43 -4.24
C GLY A 81 14.37 -17.60 -4.09
N GLN A 82 14.82 -16.90 -5.15
CA GLN A 82 15.98 -16.01 -5.09
C GLN A 82 15.64 -14.73 -4.32
N VAL A 83 16.55 -14.33 -3.42
CA VAL A 83 16.39 -13.10 -2.61
C VAL A 83 17.16 -11.96 -3.26
N HIS A 84 16.47 -10.86 -3.51
CA HIS A 84 17.00 -9.62 -4.09
C HIS A 84 16.97 -8.51 -3.04
N ASP A 85 18.04 -7.74 -2.89
CA ASP A 85 18.03 -6.47 -2.15
C ASP A 85 17.61 -5.35 -3.12
N LEU A 86 16.33 -4.99 -3.09
CA LEU A 86 15.75 -3.98 -3.98
C LEU A 86 16.35 -2.59 -3.73
N ALA A 87 16.81 -2.28 -2.50
CA ALA A 87 17.46 -1.00 -2.20
C ALA A 87 18.77 -0.81 -2.96
N LYS A 88 19.42 -1.92 -3.38
CA LYS A 88 20.69 -1.93 -4.13
C LYS A 88 20.52 -2.35 -5.59
N THR A 89 19.29 -2.67 -6.00
CA THR A 89 19.03 -3.17 -7.35
C THR A 89 19.16 -2.05 -8.39
N SER A 90 19.93 -2.31 -9.44
CA SER A 90 20.08 -1.38 -10.56
C SER A 90 18.81 -1.27 -11.39
N GLN A 91 18.65 -0.20 -12.19
CA GLN A 91 17.51 -0.06 -13.11
C GLN A 91 17.38 -1.24 -14.09
N ARG A 92 18.51 -1.83 -14.52
CA ARG A 92 18.51 -3.05 -15.37
C ARG A 92 17.97 -4.26 -14.60
N GLY A 93 18.29 -4.37 -13.30
CA GLY A 93 17.73 -5.41 -12.42
C GLY A 93 16.22 -5.23 -12.23
N PHE A 94 15.79 -4.01 -11.96
CA PHE A 94 14.36 -3.71 -11.82
C PHE A 94 13.54 -4.02 -13.08
N ARG A 95 14.07 -3.80 -14.29
CA ARG A 95 13.37 -4.17 -15.55
C ARG A 95 13.04 -5.66 -15.65
N LYS A 96 13.80 -6.52 -14.97
CA LYS A 96 13.54 -7.97 -14.95
C LYS A 96 12.48 -8.36 -13.91
N LEU A 97 12.34 -7.55 -12.85
CA LEU A 97 11.43 -7.83 -11.74
C LEU A 97 10.06 -7.17 -11.93
N ARG A 98 10.04 -5.90 -12.40
CA ARG A 98 8.79 -5.15 -12.62
C ARG A 98 7.93 -5.82 -13.69
N GLY A 99 6.64 -5.93 -13.43
CA GLY A 99 5.65 -6.57 -14.30
C GLY A 99 5.66 -8.11 -14.18
N ARG A 100 6.81 -8.73 -14.03
CA ARG A 100 6.95 -10.19 -13.95
C ARG A 100 6.83 -10.73 -12.53
N GLU A 101 7.56 -10.14 -11.58
CA GLU A 101 7.63 -10.60 -10.19
C GLU A 101 6.95 -9.62 -9.23
N ILE A 102 7.09 -8.34 -9.50
CA ILE A 102 6.51 -7.25 -8.71
C ILE A 102 5.70 -6.37 -9.64
N ALA A 103 4.41 -6.26 -9.39
CA ALA A 103 3.52 -5.34 -10.11
C ALA A 103 3.00 -4.24 -9.19
N MET A 104 2.57 -3.11 -9.77
CA MET A 104 2.00 -1.99 -9.03
C MET A 104 0.74 -1.47 -9.71
N ILE A 105 -0.29 -1.25 -8.90
CA ILE A 105 -1.48 -0.46 -9.27
C ILE A 105 -1.27 0.93 -8.66
N PHE A 106 -1.29 1.97 -9.49
CA PHE A 106 -1.12 3.36 -9.09
C PHE A 106 -2.45 4.01 -8.70
N GLN A 107 -2.38 5.08 -7.95
CA GLN A 107 -3.52 5.78 -7.33
C GLN A 107 -4.55 6.31 -8.34
N GLU A 108 -4.15 6.66 -9.57
CA GLU A 108 -5.05 7.26 -10.56
C GLU A 108 -5.24 6.37 -11.80
N PRO A 109 -6.44 5.73 -11.97
CA PRO A 109 -6.74 4.90 -13.14
C PRO A 109 -6.69 5.67 -14.47
N MET A 110 -7.07 6.94 -14.41
CA MET A 110 -7.19 7.78 -15.61
C MET A 110 -5.84 8.11 -16.26
N THR A 111 -4.78 8.17 -15.46
CA THR A 111 -3.42 8.48 -15.93
C THR A 111 -2.60 7.24 -16.26
N SER A 112 -3.07 6.07 -15.83
CA SER A 112 -2.34 4.80 -15.99
C SER A 112 -2.61 4.11 -17.33
N LEU A 113 -3.79 4.34 -17.94
CA LEU A 113 -4.15 3.79 -19.24
C LEU A 113 -3.85 4.82 -20.35
N ASN A 114 -3.12 4.39 -21.39
CA ASN A 114 -2.86 5.23 -22.55
C ASN A 114 -4.13 5.30 -23.44
N PRO A 115 -4.72 6.51 -23.65
CA PRO A 115 -5.96 6.63 -24.40
C PRO A 115 -5.83 6.34 -25.89
N LEU A 116 -4.61 6.23 -26.43
CA LEU A 116 -4.32 6.03 -27.85
C LEU A 116 -4.20 4.55 -28.24
N TYR A 117 -4.16 3.64 -27.27
CA TYR A 117 -4.04 2.19 -27.51
C TYR A 117 -5.26 1.46 -26.98
N THR A 118 -5.61 0.35 -27.64
CA THR A 118 -6.70 -0.51 -27.18
C THR A 118 -6.34 -1.20 -25.86
N VAL A 119 -7.34 -1.66 -25.15
CA VAL A 119 -7.13 -2.43 -23.90
C VAL A 119 -6.33 -3.70 -24.18
N GLY A 120 -6.65 -4.40 -25.26
CA GLY A 120 -5.92 -5.61 -25.66
C GLY A 120 -4.46 -5.36 -25.98
N ASP A 121 -4.15 -4.22 -26.65
CA ASP A 121 -2.76 -3.83 -26.95
C ASP A 121 -1.97 -3.57 -25.66
N GLN A 122 -2.56 -2.86 -24.70
CA GLN A 122 -1.88 -2.50 -23.45
C GLN A 122 -1.62 -3.72 -22.56
N ILE A 123 -2.60 -4.63 -22.41
CA ILE A 123 -2.38 -5.89 -21.69
C ILE A 123 -1.37 -6.76 -22.44
N GLY A 124 -1.51 -6.84 -23.77
CA GLY A 124 -0.62 -7.61 -24.64
C GLY A 124 0.83 -7.12 -24.62
N GLU A 125 1.06 -5.81 -24.53
CA GLU A 125 2.39 -5.23 -24.38
C GLU A 125 3.08 -5.74 -23.10
N MET A 126 2.37 -5.75 -21.96
CA MET A 126 2.92 -6.27 -20.71
C MET A 126 3.33 -7.75 -20.83
N ILE A 127 2.51 -8.56 -21.48
CA ILE A 127 2.82 -9.98 -21.73
C ILE A 127 4.03 -10.12 -22.65
N ALA A 128 4.03 -9.41 -23.79
CA ALA A 128 5.10 -9.50 -24.78
C ALA A 128 6.46 -9.03 -24.27
N LEU A 129 6.49 -8.05 -23.34
CA LEU A 129 7.73 -7.56 -22.73
C LEU A 129 8.40 -8.61 -21.82
N HIS A 130 7.65 -9.53 -21.24
CA HIS A 130 8.14 -10.46 -20.24
C HIS A 130 8.11 -11.91 -20.67
N GLU A 131 7.34 -12.25 -21.70
CA GLU A 131 7.18 -13.59 -22.21
C GLU A 131 7.48 -13.63 -23.70
N ASN A 132 8.28 -14.60 -24.10
CA ASN A 132 8.65 -14.76 -25.51
C ASN A 132 7.62 -15.60 -26.26
N ILE A 133 6.39 -15.08 -26.38
CA ILE A 133 5.25 -15.74 -27.05
C ILE A 133 4.79 -14.95 -28.28
N GLY A 134 4.15 -15.63 -29.22
CA GLY A 134 3.68 -15.03 -30.45
C GLY A 134 2.41 -14.17 -30.25
N ARG A 135 2.15 -13.28 -31.19
CA ARG A 135 1.06 -12.29 -31.14
C ARG A 135 -0.34 -12.91 -30.90
N GLY A 136 -0.63 -14.06 -31.52
CA GLY A 136 -1.90 -14.78 -31.31
C GLY A 136 -2.08 -15.28 -29.90
N GLU A 137 -1.02 -15.84 -29.28
CA GLU A 137 -1.06 -16.31 -27.90
C GLU A 137 -1.11 -15.14 -26.91
N THR A 138 -0.41 -14.05 -27.19
CA THR A 138 -0.48 -12.80 -26.40
C THR A 138 -1.93 -12.28 -26.34
N ARG A 139 -2.63 -12.21 -27.49
CA ARG A 139 -4.04 -11.77 -27.54
C ARG A 139 -4.97 -12.71 -26.78
N LYS A 140 -4.76 -14.03 -26.90
CA LYS A 140 -5.53 -15.04 -26.16
C LYS A 140 -5.36 -14.85 -24.65
N ARG A 141 -4.15 -14.68 -24.16
CA ARG A 141 -3.87 -14.42 -22.73
C ARG A 141 -4.43 -13.08 -22.26
N ALA A 142 -4.39 -12.05 -23.08
CA ALA A 142 -5.03 -10.77 -22.76
C ALA A 142 -6.56 -10.95 -22.59
N LEU A 143 -7.19 -11.76 -23.44
CA LEU A 143 -8.60 -12.12 -23.30
C LEU A 143 -8.89 -12.90 -22.00
N GLU A 144 -8.05 -13.89 -21.68
CA GLU A 144 -8.16 -14.64 -20.42
C GLU A 144 -8.06 -13.73 -19.21
N MET A 145 -7.13 -12.77 -19.23
CA MET A 145 -6.97 -11.78 -18.16
C MET A 145 -8.18 -10.86 -18.01
N LEU A 146 -8.81 -10.41 -19.10
CA LEU A 146 -10.07 -9.68 -19.04
C LEU A 146 -11.20 -10.52 -18.44
N GLY A 147 -11.22 -11.81 -18.71
CA GLY A 147 -12.13 -12.77 -18.09
C GLY A 147 -11.90 -12.89 -16.56
N HIS A 148 -10.64 -13.02 -16.13
CA HIS A 148 -10.28 -13.08 -14.70
C HIS A 148 -10.71 -11.85 -13.91
N VAL A 149 -10.64 -10.65 -14.52
CA VAL A 149 -11.10 -9.41 -13.89
C VAL A 149 -12.59 -9.13 -14.15
N GLU A 150 -13.33 -10.08 -14.73
CA GLU A 150 -14.78 -10.00 -14.97
C GLU A 150 -15.21 -8.80 -15.81
N ILE A 151 -14.50 -8.52 -16.89
CA ILE A 151 -14.97 -7.58 -17.90
C ILE A 151 -16.09 -8.24 -18.69
N PRO A 152 -17.30 -7.67 -18.73
CA PRO A 152 -18.40 -8.20 -19.54
C PRO A 152 -18.04 -8.15 -21.03
N ASP A 153 -18.36 -9.21 -21.77
CA ASP A 153 -18.10 -9.30 -23.22
C ASP A 153 -16.61 -9.05 -23.58
N ALA A 154 -15.73 -9.68 -22.83
CA ALA A 154 -14.27 -9.46 -22.88
C ALA A 154 -13.69 -9.57 -24.31
N ALA A 155 -14.26 -10.45 -25.16
CA ALA A 155 -13.79 -10.66 -26.52
C ALA A 155 -13.93 -9.39 -27.40
N ASN A 156 -15.04 -8.68 -27.28
CA ASN A 156 -15.27 -7.43 -28.00
C ASN A 156 -14.54 -6.27 -27.34
N ARG A 157 -14.40 -6.30 -26.00
CA ARG A 157 -13.74 -5.24 -25.23
C ARG A 157 -12.22 -5.17 -25.39
N LEU A 158 -11.57 -6.20 -25.93
CA LEU A 158 -10.14 -6.16 -26.25
C LEU A 158 -9.78 -5.01 -27.20
N ASP A 159 -10.68 -4.72 -28.15
CA ASP A 159 -10.45 -3.70 -29.18
C ASP A 159 -10.99 -2.31 -28.78
N ASP A 160 -11.61 -2.19 -27.59
CA ASP A 160 -12.05 -0.91 -27.05
C ASP A 160 -10.88 -0.08 -26.52
N TYR A 161 -11.08 1.24 -26.60
CA TYR A 161 -10.18 2.23 -26.00
C TYR A 161 -10.63 2.56 -24.56
N PRO A 162 -9.72 3.01 -23.69
CA PRO A 162 -10.06 3.35 -22.31
C PRO A 162 -11.23 4.32 -22.15
N HIS A 163 -11.39 5.28 -23.05
CA HIS A 163 -12.48 6.26 -22.99
C HIS A 163 -13.88 5.66 -23.27
N GLN A 164 -13.96 4.49 -23.87
CA GLN A 164 -15.21 3.75 -24.12
C GLN A 164 -15.67 2.92 -22.93
N MET A 165 -14.87 2.89 -21.85
CA MET A 165 -15.12 2.09 -20.65
C MET A 165 -15.56 2.95 -19.45
N SER A 166 -16.40 2.37 -18.57
CA SER A 166 -16.73 2.98 -17.28
C SER A 166 -15.51 3.05 -16.35
N GLY A 167 -15.58 3.86 -15.27
CA GLY A 167 -14.51 3.97 -14.28
C GLY A 167 -14.14 2.62 -13.65
N GLY A 168 -15.13 1.84 -13.25
CA GLY A 168 -14.92 0.50 -12.68
C GLY A 168 -14.32 -0.49 -13.69
N MET A 169 -14.71 -0.42 -14.98
CA MET A 169 -14.08 -1.24 -16.02
C MET A 169 -12.62 -0.86 -16.23
N ARG A 170 -12.30 0.43 -16.29
CA ARG A 170 -10.90 0.91 -16.38
C ARG A 170 -10.05 0.43 -15.21
N GLN A 171 -10.60 0.44 -13.99
CA GLN A 171 -9.93 -0.11 -12.83
C GLN A 171 -9.65 -1.62 -12.97
N ARG A 172 -10.62 -2.39 -13.45
CA ARG A 172 -10.45 -3.83 -13.71
C ARG A 172 -9.40 -4.09 -14.81
N VAL A 173 -9.36 -3.27 -15.86
CA VAL A 173 -8.31 -3.34 -16.90
C VAL A 173 -6.92 -3.06 -16.32
N MET A 174 -6.76 -2.07 -15.44
CA MET A 174 -5.47 -1.83 -14.77
C MET A 174 -5.04 -3.02 -13.90
N ILE A 175 -5.98 -3.64 -13.19
CA ILE A 175 -5.72 -4.87 -12.44
C ILE A 175 -5.28 -5.98 -13.40
N ALA A 176 -5.95 -6.15 -14.54
CA ALA A 176 -5.58 -7.12 -15.58
C ALA A 176 -4.16 -6.87 -16.09
N MET A 177 -3.79 -5.63 -16.39
CA MET A 177 -2.44 -5.26 -16.81
C MET A 177 -1.40 -5.57 -15.72
N ALA A 178 -1.68 -5.22 -14.48
CA ALA A 178 -0.78 -5.48 -13.36
C ALA A 178 -0.56 -7.01 -13.16
N LEU A 179 -1.58 -7.82 -13.37
CA LEU A 179 -1.54 -9.26 -13.14
C LEU A 179 -1.20 -10.08 -14.40
N ALA A 180 -0.98 -9.45 -15.55
CA ALA A 180 -0.81 -10.10 -16.85
C ALA A 180 0.31 -11.15 -16.90
N CYS A 181 1.35 -10.99 -16.05
CA CYS A 181 2.48 -11.92 -15.94
C CYS A 181 2.51 -12.71 -14.62
N ASN A 182 1.39 -12.79 -13.90
CA ASN A 182 1.26 -13.51 -12.61
C ASN A 182 2.33 -13.14 -11.57
N PRO A 183 2.42 -11.87 -11.17
CA PRO A 183 3.43 -11.42 -10.23
C PRO A 183 3.25 -12.06 -8.85
N SER A 184 4.36 -12.35 -8.16
CA SER A 184 4.33 -12.89 -6.80
C SER A 184 4.01 -11.82 -5.74
N LEU A 185 4.26 -10.53 -6.06
CA LEU A 185 3.95 -9.38 -5.22
C LEU A 185 3.17 -8.32 -6.01
N LEU A 186 1.99 -7.96 -5.53
CA LEU A 186 1.21 -6.81 -6.00
C LEU A 186 1.33 -5.66 -4.97
N ILE A 187 1.76 -4.50 -5.40
CA ILE A 187 1.69 -3.25 -4.64
C ILE A 187 0.47 -2.48 -5.14
N ALA A 188 -0.54 -2.29 -4.29
CA ALA A 188 -1.78 -1.59 -4.63
C ALA A 188 -1.81 -0.25 -3.86
N ASP A 189 -1.46 0.84 -4.53
CA ASP A 189 -1.42 2.18 -3.94
C ASP A 189 -2.75 2.90 -4.18
N GLU A 190 -3.60 2.91 -3.15
CA GLU A 190 -4.95 3.47 -3.15
C GLU A 190 -5.82 2.99 -4.34
N PRO A 191 -5.94 1.68 -4.58
CA PRO A 191 -6.54 1.15 -5.80
C PRO A 191 -8.05 1.38 -5.91
N THR A 192 -8.70 1.87 -4.88
CA THR A 192 -10.15 2.13 -4.84
C THR A 192 -10.50 3.61 -4.63
N THR A 193 -9.51 4.49 -4.63
CA THR A 193 -9.74 5.94 -4.49
C THR A 193 -10.56 6.46 -5.67
N ALA A 194 -11.50 7.35 -5.40
CA ALA A 194 -12.45 7.94 -6.36
C ALA A 194 -13.47 6.96 -6.97
N LEU A 195 -13.65 5.76 -6.39
CA LEU A 195 -14.73 4.85 -6.73
C LEU A 195 -15.88 4.99 -5.73
N ASP A 196 -17.11 4.76 -6.19
CA ASP A 196 -18.23 4.64 -5.28
C ASP A 196 -18.13 3.37 -4.42
N VAL A 197 -18.83 3.36 -3.28
CA VAL A 197 -18.74 2.29 -2.26
C VAL A 197 -19.06 0.91 -2.84
N THR A 198 -20.00 0.83 -3.77
CA THR A 198 -20.40 -0.45 -4.39
C THR A 198 -19.30 -1.00 -5.29
N ILE A 199 -18.73 -0.17 -6.17
CA ILE A 199 -17.62 -0.57 -7.04
C ILE A 199 -16.37 -0.86 -6.20
N GLN A 200 -16.10 -0.08 -5.14
CA GLN A 200 -15.02 -0.37 -4.21
C GLN A 200 -15.12 -1.78 -3.62
N ALA A 201 -16.28 -2.17 -3.09
CA ALA A 201 -16.51 -3.51 -2.55
C ALA A 201 -16.27 -4.61 -3.60
N GLN A 202 -16.75 -4.41 -4.84
CA GLN A 202 -16.51 -5.34 -5.95
C GLN A 202 -15.03 -5.49 -6.30
N ILE A 203 -14.26 -4.39 -6.29
CA ILE A 203 -12.81 -4.43 -6.56
C ILE A 203 -12.05 -5.15 -5.44
N LEU A 204 -12.44 -4.94 -4.17
CA LEU A 204 -11.82 -5.64 -3.03
C LEU A 204 -12.09 -7.14 -3.09
N ASP A 205 -13.32 -7.55 -3.39
CA ASP A 205 -13.68 -8.95 -3.57
C ASP A 205 -12.93 -9.58 -4.77
N LEU A 206 -12.84 -8.87 -5.88
CA LEU A 206 -12.04 -9.27 -7.04
C LEU A 206 -10.57 -9.50 -6.65
N LEU A 207 -9.94 -8.57 -5.93
CA LEU A 207 -8.54 -8.70 -5.50
C LEU A 207 -8.33 -9.90 -4.57
N ARG A 208 -9.27 -10.18 -3.64
CA ARG A 208 -9.21 -11.37 -2.76
C ARG A 208 -9.28 -12.67 -3.57
N ARG A 209 -10.18 -12.75 -4.54
CA ARG A 209 -10.32 -13.94 -5.41
C ARG A 209 -9.08 -14.16 -6.26
N LEU A 210 -8.56 -13.10 -6.89
CA LEU A 210 -7.33 -13.16 -7.69
C LEU A 210 -6.11 -13.51 -6.83
N GLN A 211 -6.04 -12.98 -5.59
CA GLN A 211 -4.99 -13.36 -4.64
C GLN A 211 -5.00 -14.85 -4.35
N ALA A 212 -6.16 -15.41 -4.05
CA ALA A 212 -6.32 -16.84 -3.79
C ALA A 212 -6.02 -17.69 -5.04
N GLN A 213 -6.44 -17.24 -6.22
CA GLN A 213 -6.26 -17.96 -7.48
C GLN A 213 -4.79 -17.99 -7.93
N PHE A 214 -4.07 -16.86 -7.84
CA PHE A 214 -2.69 -16.74 -8.30
C PHE A 214 -1.65 -16.95 -7.19
N GLY A 215 -2.07 -17.04 -5.92
CA GLY A 215 -1.17 -17.22 -4.77
C GLY A 215 -0.26 -16.01 -4.51
N MET A 216 -0.63 -14.82 -5.02
CA MET A 216 0.16 -13.61 -4.87
C MET A 216 0.03 -13.00 -3.46
N SER A 217 1.02 -12.20 -3.08
CA SER A 217 0.99 -11.38 -1.86
C SER A 217 0.64 -9.94 -2.22
N ILE A 218 -0.05 -9.23 -1.32
CA ILE A 218 -0.49 -7.86 -1.58
C ILE A 218 0.06 -6.90 -0.53
N LEU A 219 0.78 -5.86 -0.96
CA LEU A 219 1.05 -4.67 -0.17
C LEU A 219 -0.01 -3.63 -0.52
N PHE A 220 -0.99 -3.47 0.36
CA PHE A 220 -2.16 -2.63 0.13
C PHE A 220 -2.03 -1.28 0.84
N ILE A 221 -1.98 -0.19 0.11
CA ILE A 221 -1.84 1.15 0.66
C ILE A 221 -3.19 1.86 0.58
N THR A 222 -3.66 2.41 1.70
CA THR A 222 -4.90 3.15 1.77
C THR A 222 -4.94 4.09 2.99
N HIS A 223 -5.82 5.06 2.96
CA HIS A 223 -6.20 5.85 4.14
C HIS A 223 -7.54 5.39 4.75
N ASN A 224 -8.24 4.45 4.11
CA ASN A 224 -9.56 3.97 4.53
C ASN A 224 -9.46 2.70 5.37
N LEU A 225 -9.66 2.82 6.68
CA LEU A 225 -9.61 1.69 7.62
C LEU A 225 -10.77 0.70 7.43
N GLY A 226 -11.92 1.12 6.89
CA GLY A 226 -13.01 0.20 6.53
C GLY A 226 -12.54 -0.83 5.50
N VAL A 227 -11.81 -0.37 4.46
CA VAL A 227 -11.19 -1.25 3.45
C VAL A 227 -10.17 -2.20 4.07
N VAL A 228 -9.37 -1.71 5.02
CA VAL A 228 -8.36 -2.52 5.71
C VAL A 228 -8.99 -3.69 6.46
N ALA A 229 -10.11 -3.45 7.14
CA ALA A 229 -10.83 -4.49 7.88
C ALA A 229 -11.29 -5.64 6.98
N GLU A 230 -11.56 -5.35 5.70
CA GLU A 230 -12.04 -6.34 4.74
C GLU A 230 -10.94 -7.18 4.09
N ILE A 231 -9.76 -6.59 3.80
CA ILE A 231 -8.75 -7.26 2.95
C ILE A 231 -7.47 -7.64 3.70
N ALA A 232 -7.12 -6.94 4.80
CA ALA A 232 -5.81 -7.09 5.42
C ALA A 232 -5.74 -8.26 6.40
N HIS A 233 -4.57 -8.90 6.45
CA HIS A 233 -4.17 -9.85 7.50
C HIS A 233 -3.41 -9.13 8.61
N GLU A 234 -2.54 -8.20 8.23
CA GLU A 234 -1.71 -7.39 9.11
C GLU A 234 -1.74 -5.93 8.66
N VAL A 235 -1.57 -5.01 9.61
CA VAL A 235 -1.66 -3.58 9.39
C VAL A 235 -0.43 -2.88 9.93
N VAL A 236 0.14 -2.00 9.13
CA VAL A 236 1.19 -1.04 9.49
C VAL A 236 0.61 0.36 9.44
N VAL A 237 0.59 1.05 10.56
CA VAL A 237 0.13 2.44 10.65
C VAL A 237 1.33 3.38 10.56
N MET A 238 1.31 4.29 9.60
CA MET A 238 2.38 5.26 9.37
C MET A 238 1.95 6.68 9.73
N TYR A 239 2.82 7.40 10.41
CA TYR A 239 2.68 8.82 10.72
C TYR A 239 4.01 9.54 10.53
N ALA A 240 4.02 10.65 9.80
CA ALA A 240 5.19 11.51 9.59
C ALA A 240 6.46 10.72 9.20
N GLY A 241 6.34 9.79 8.24
CA GLY A 241 7.44 8.99 7.71
C GLY A 241 7.87 7.79 8.55
N ARG A 242 7.19 7.48 9.66
CA ARG A 242 7.55 6.41 10.58
C ARG A 242 6.38 5.45 10.82
N VAL A 243 6.71 4.18 11.11
CA VAL A 243 5.73 3.23 11.63
C VAL A 243 5.43 3.60 13.09
N VAL A 244 4.16 3.80 13.41
CA VAL A 244 3.70 4.12 14.77
C VAL A 244 3.00 2.96 15.45
N GLU A 245 2.35 2.08 14.69
CA GLU A 245 1.78 0.84 15.19
C GLU A 245 1.81 -0.24 14.09
N GLN A 246 2.05 -1.49 14.49
CA GLN A 246 1.92 -2.68 13.65
C GLN A 246 1.24 -3.78 14.45
N ALA A 247 0.24 -4.41 13.85
CA ALA A 247 -0.50 -5.51 14.49
C ALA A 247 -1.28 -6.32 13.44
N PRO A 248 -1.69 -7.58 13.76
CA PRO A 248 -2.74 -8.26 13.03
C PRO A 248 -4.01 -7.42 13.02
N VAL A 249 -4.82 -7.52 11.96
CA VAL A 249 -5.98 -6.65 11.75
C VAL A 249 -6.97 -6.68 12.92
N ILE A 250 -7.38 -7.86 13.38
CA ILE A 250 -8.38 -7.98 14.45
C ILE A 250 -7.91 -7.34 15.77
N PRO A 251 -6.70 -7.66 16.33
CA PRO A 251 -6.19 -6.98 17.51
C PRO A 251 -6.07 -5.46 17.37
N LEU A 252 -5.70 -4.95 16.18
CA LEU A 252 -5.58 -3.52 15.94
C LEU A 252 -6.94 -2.81 16.04
N PHE A 253 -8.00 -3.41 15.48
CA PHE A 253 -9.35 -2.83 15.54
C PHE A 253 -9.99 -2.95 16.92
N GLN A 254 -9.70 -4.01 17.65
CA GLN A 254 -10.25 -4.23 19.01
C GLN A 254 -9.63 -3.30 20.05
N LYS A 255 -8.30 -3.14 20.02
CA LYS A 255 -7.58 -2.32 21.00
C LYS A 255 -6.31 -1.76 20.38
N GLN A 256 -6.28 -0.47 20.13
CA GLN A 256 -5.14 0.27 19.59
C GLN A 256 -4.07 0.44 20.68
N LYS A 257 -2.80 0.57 20.27
CA LYS A 257 -1.66 0.80 21.15
C LYS A 257 -0.94 2.13 20.85
N HIS A 258 -1.47 2.88 19.87
CA HIS A 258 -1.00 4.23 19.56
C HIS A 258 -2.20 5.18 19.45
N PRO A 259 -2.18 6.37 20.10
CA PRO A 259 -3.30 7.32 20.08
C PRO A 259 -3.69 7.81 18.68
N TYR A 260 -2.76 7.83 17.74
CA TYR A 260 -3.05 8.16 16.35
C TYR A 260 -3.92 7.09 15.68
N THR A 261 -3.63 5.81 15.92
CA THR A 261 -4.45 4.69 15.40
C THR A 261 -5.87 4.76 15.96
N GLU A 262 -6.00 5.06 17.24
CA GLU A 262 -7.30 5.28 17.89
C GLU A 262 -8.05 6.45 17.23
N GLY A 263 -7.35 7.57 16.98
CA GLY A 263 -7.91 8.73 16.27
C GLY A 263 -8.37 8.40 14.86
N LEU A 264 -7.58 7.66 14.09
CA LEU A 264 -7.96 7.23 12.74
C LEU A 264 -9.23 6.36 12.72
N LEU A 265 -9.33 5.42 13.66
CA LEU A 265 -10.54 4.58 13.81
C LEU A 265 -11.74 5.40 14.25
N ALA A 266 -11.53 6.38 15.13
CA ALA A 266 -12.60 7.28 15.55
C ALA A 266 -13.12 8.17 14.40
N CYS A 267 -12.28 8.52 13.43
CA CYS A 267 -12.68 9.28 12.23
C CYS A 267 -13.44 8.42 11.20
N THR A 268 -13.41 7.08 11.33
CA THR A 268 -14.12 6.21 10.39
C THR A 268 -15.62 6.22 10.71
N PRO A 269 -16.50 6.58 9.76
CA PRO A 269 -17.94 6.59 10.00
C PRO A 269 -18.45 5.23 10.47
N ASN A 270 -19.28 5.23 11.51
CA ASN A 270 -19.94 4.05 12.04
C ASN A 270 -21.40 4.38 12.35
N ALA A 271 -22.32 3.71 11.66
CA ALA A 271 -23.75 4.02 11.74
C ALA A 271 -24.33 3.91 13.16
N GLU A 272 -23.85 2.97 13.98
CA GLU A 272 -24.34 2.79 15.35
C GLU A 272 -23.72 3.76 16.35
N ARG A 273 -22.39 4.04 16.21
CA ARG A 273 -21.65 4.92 17.12
C ARG A 273 -21.97 6.40 16.88
N ASP A 274 -22.24 6.75 15.63
CA ASP A 274 -22.37 8.13 15.18
C ASP A 274 -23.82 8.67 15.25
N LEU A 275 -24.73 7.93 15.92
CA LEU A 275 -26.04 8.41 16.31
C LEU A 275 -26.04 8.89 17.78
N ASP A 276 -26.79 9.94 18.06
CA ASP A 276 -27.08 10.34 19.42
C ASP A 276 -28.27 9.53 20.00
N PRO A 277 -28.63 9.70 21.29
CA PRO A 277 -29.78 9.01 21.88
C PRO A 277 -31.12 9.30 21.19
N ASP A 278 -31.23 10.43 20.51
CA ASP A 278 -32.42 10.87 19.77
C ASP A 278 -32.43 10.37 18.31
N GLY A 279 -31.35 9.65 17.88
CA GLY A 279 -31.20 9.08 16.53
C GLY A 279 -30.68 10.07 15.50
N GLU A 280 -30.26 11.26 15.91
CA GLU A 280 -29.61 12.23 15.02
C GLU A 280 -28.10 11.91 14.83
N ARG A 281 -27.53 12.29 13.67
CA ARG A 281 -26.12 12.09 13.40
C ARG A 281 -25.26 13.06 14.20
N LYS A 282 -24.36 12.53 15.02
CA LYS A 282 -23.31 13.31 15.67
C LYS A 282 -22.34 13.87 14.63
N ALA A 283 -21.69 14.99 14.96
CA ALA A 283 -20.56 15.47 14.20
C ALA A 283 -19.44 14.41 14.18
N LEU A 284 -18.94 14.09 13.00
CA LEU A 284 -17.83 13.13 12.85
C LEU A 284 -16.60 13.63 13.62
N TYR A 285 -15.97 12.72 14.36
CA TYR A 285 -14.71 13.03 15.04
C TYR A 285 -13.62 13.33 14.00
N SER A 286 -12.82 14.35 14.26
CA SER A 286 -11.61 14.64 13.50
C SER A 286 -10.42 14.74 14.45
N ILE A 287 -9.25 14.20 14.02
CA ILE A 287 -8.01 14.34 14.81
C ILE A 287 -7.63 15.82 14.82
N PRO A 288 -7.52 16.47 16.00
CA PRO A 288 -7.21 17.90 16.07
C PRO A 288 -5.87 18.26 15.46
N GLY A 289 -5.74 19.47 14.92
CA GLY A 289 -4.48 19.99 14.37
C GLY A 289 -4.13 19.39 13.02
N SER A 290 -2.90 19.61 12.57
CA SER A 290 -2.36 19.13 11.29
C SER A 290 -1.11 18.29 11.48
N VAL A 291 -0.81 17.44 10.51
CA VAL A 291 0.45 16.67 10.47
C VAL A 291 1.61 17.65 10.41
N PRO A 292 2.61 17.58 11.33
CA PRO A 292 3.76 18.46 11.29
C PRO A 292 4.55 18.27 9.98
N PRO A 293 5.10 19.36 9.41
CA PRO A 293 5.94 19.25 8.23
C PRO A 293 7.11 18.28 8.48
N ILE A 294 7.35 17.36 7.56
CA ILE A 294 8.46 16.37 7.65
C ILE A 294 9.85 17.01 7.72
N THR A 295 9.94 18.30 7.44
CA THR A 295 11.15 19.11 7.51
C THR A 295 11.34 19.80 8.86
N ALA A 296 10.31 19.77 9.74
CA ALA A 296 10.28 20.42 11.04
C ALA A 296 9.53 19.55 12.06
N LEU A 297 9.90 18.29 12.16
CA LEU A 297 9.34 17.38 13.16
C LEU A 297 9.78 17.78 14.57
N PRO A 298 8.90 17.62 15.59
CA PRO A 298 9.28 17.85 16.98
C PRO A 298 10.40 16.89 17.40
N PRO A 299 11.25 17.26 18.38
CA PRO A 299 12.37 16.44 18.82
C PRO A 299 11.95 15.14 19.50
N GLY A 300 10.76 15.11 20.10
CA GLY A 300 10.18 13.93 20.75
C GLY A 300 9.25 13.14 19.83
N CYS A 301 8.05 12.85 20.34
CA CYS A 301 7.02 12.17 19.58
C CYS A 301 6.42 13.07 18.50
N ALA A 302 6.45 12.63 17.23
CA ALA A 302 5.90 13.42 16.12
C ALA A 302 4.39 13.68 16.25
N PHE A 303 3.65 12.81 16.95
CA PHE A 303 2.22 12.96 17.18
C PHE A 303 1.88 13.77 18.44
N GLU A 304 2.86 14.13 19.27
CA GLU A 304 2.66 14.82 20.55
C GLU A 304 1.73 16.03 20.46
N PRO A 305 1.87 16.97 19.48
CA PRO A 305 1.03 18.16 19.42
C PRO A 305 -0.47 17.89 19.16
N ARG A 306 -0.82 16.66 18.74
CA ARG A 306 -2.20 16.22 18.44
C ARG A 306 -2.69 15.16 19.42
N CYS A 307 -1.82 14.74 20.35
CA CYS A 307 -2.07 13.60 21.23
C CYS A 307 -2.79 13.99 22.50
N ARG A 308 -4.02 13.49 22.70
CA ARG A 308 -4.78 13.70 23.94
C ARG A 308 -4.17 13.04 25.18
N TYR A 309 -3.24 12.12 25.00
CA TYR A 309 -2.52 11.41 26.06
C TYR A 309 -1.10 11.92 26.25
N ALA A 310 -0.74 13.08 25.64
CA ALA A 310 0.61 13.63 25.74
C ALA A 310 1.02 13.90 27.18
N ILE A 311 2.27 13.54 27.51
CA ILE A 311 2.94 13.85 28.77
C ILE A 311 4.22 14.64 28.46
N SER A 312 4.81 15.28 29.48
CA SER A 312 6.02 16.08 29.29
C SER A 312 7.18 15.34 28.62
N ALA A 313 7.32 14.03 28.89
CA ALA A 313 8.33 13.20 28.24
C ALA A 313 8.15 13.10 26.71
N CYS A 314 6.90 13.18 26.19
CA CYS A 314 6.63 13.11 24.76
C CYS A 314 7.19 14.29 23.96
N THR A 315 7.45 15.44 24.60
CA THR A 315 8.02 16.61 23.92
C THR A 315 9.50 16.45 23.60
N THR A 316 10.24 15.63 24.36
CA THR A 316 11.69 15.53 24.28
C THR A 316 12.22 14.15 23.93
N ILE A 317 11.48 13.08 24.29
CA ILE A 317 11.92 11.70 24.10
C ILE A 317 11.25 11.12 22.83
N PRO A 318 12.01 10.83 21.76
CA PRO A 318 11.48 10.16 20.57
C PRO A 318 11.18 8.69 20.91
N PRO A 319 9.91 8.25 20.85
CA PRO A 319 9.58 6.85 21.15
C PRO A 319 10.18 5.91 20.10
N GLN A 320 10.62 4.74 20.56
CA GLN A 320 11.05 3.67 19.69
C GLN A 320 9.87 2.74 19.34
N LEU A 321 9.99 1.99 18.24
CA LEU A 321 9.00 0.96 17.88
C LEU A 321 9.32 -0.29 18.69
N GLU A 322 8.52 -0.56 19.70
CA GLU A 322 8.75 -1.62 20.68
C GLU A 322 7.57 -2.59 20.74
N SER A 323 7.80 -3.78 21.35
CA SER A 323 6.74 -4.76 21.54
C SER A 323 5.64 -4.21 22.45
N ALA A 324 4.41 -4.29 21.98
CA ALA A 324 3.19 -3.87 22.69
C ALA A 324 2.20 -5.02 22.90
N GLY A 325 2.71 -6.26 22.92
CA GLY A 325 1.94 -7.49 23.06
C GLY A 325 2.29 -8.53 21.99
N ALA A 326 1.59 -9.65 21.98
CA ALA A 326 1.84 -10.73 21.04
C ALA A 326 1.64 -10.24 19.58
N ASN A 327 2.70 -10.35 18.77
CA ASN A 327 2.73 -9.91 17.36
C ASN A 327 2.31 -8.44 17.15
N ARG A 328 2.59 -7.56 18.13
CA ARG A 328 2.25 -6.13 18.06
C ARG A 328 3.45 -5.28 18.39
N LEU A 329 3.60 -4.20 17.62
CA LEU A 329 4.60 -3.18 17.86
C LEU A 329 3.90 -1.81 17.97
N ALA A 330 4.37 -0.95 18.88
CA ALA A 330 3.88 0.42 19.00
C ALA A 330 5.03 1.39 19.29
N ARG A 331 4.95 2.57 18.70
CA ARG A 331 5.89 3.68 18.88
C ARG A 331 5.26 4.72 19.81
N CYS A 332 5.00 4.34 21.06
CA CYS A 332 4.36 5.20 22.04
C CYS A 332 4.94 4.95 23.44
N LEU A 333 5.34 6.01 24.16
CA LEU A 333 5.85 5.92 25.52
C LEU A 333 4.79 5.39 26.52
N ARG A 334 3.50 5.45 26.13
CA ARG A 334 2.38 5.03 26.97
C ARG A 334 1.61 3.84 26.38
N SER A 335 2.21 3.07 25.49
CA SER A 335 1.53 1.92 24.83
C SER A 335 1.00 0.85 25.81
N ALA A 336 1.58 0.75 27.00
CA ALA A 336 1.13 -0.18 28.04
C ALA A 336 -0.16 0.29 28.76
N GLU A 337 -0.41 1.60 28.75
CA GLU A 337 -1.54 2.24 29.47
C GLU A 337 -2.77 2.43 28.59
N ILE A 338 -2.59 2.36 27.26
CA ILE A 338 -3.62 2.59 26.23
C ILE A 338 -4.21 1.26 25.75
#